data_7e8474f9f1756678d364d5ff31893543
#
_entry.id   7e8474f9f1756678d364d5ff31893543
#
_cell.length_a   1.000
_cell.length_b   1.000
_cell.length_c   1.000
_cell.angle_alpha   90.00
_cell.angle_beta   90.00
_cell.angle_gamma   90.00
#
_symmetry.space_group_name_H-M   'P 1'
#
loop_
_entity.id
_entity.type
_entity.pdbx_description
1 polymer ?
#
loop_
_entity_poly.entity_id
_entity_poly.type
_entity_poly.pdbx_seq_one_letter_code
_entity_poly.pdbx_strand_id
1 'polypeptide(L)'
;MTYEGEILTACGAIQLDFSKVYIVAVSGDGPNICGHLLIYASTGGGYYFHVTGDPAGKGLGRLRGYPMYMNDSGYRRYLKETGKSELRRRQVDVPNPTAAALYVENLMSDKWTWAVLPHNCVSFVEAVIKAGGGTWGSYSNCPAVATADGLSDRLQAFYTKMNSDILDLYGAPR
;
A
#
# COMPACT_ATOMS: atom_id res chain seq x y z
N MET A 1 -3.20 -17.72 -8.92
CA MET A 1 -2.58 -16.42 -8.52
C MET A 1 -3.74 -15.47 -8.30
N THR A 2 -3.88 -14.91 -7.12
CA THR A 2 -4.95 -13.96 -6.80
C THR A 2 -4.71 -12.64 -7.53
N TYR A 3 -5.79 -11.98 -7.93
CA TYR A 3 -5.71 -10.67 -8.60
C TYR A 3 -5.31 -9.58 -7.60
N GLU A 4 -4.24 -8.89 -7.89
CA GLU A 4 -3.69 -7.78 -7.07
C GLU A 4 -3.76 -6.42 -7.80
N GLY A 5 -4.40 -6.36 -8.95
CA GLY A 5 -4.43 -5.18 -9.82
C GLY A 5 -3.53 -5.32 -11.03
N GLU A 6 -3.50 -4.26 -11.83
CA GLU A 6 -2.62 -4.11 -12.98
C GLU A 6 -1.34 -3.37 -12.57
N ILE A 7 -0.22 -3.70 -13.19
CA ILE A 7 1.05 -3.02 -12.91
C ILE A 7 0.99 -1.61 -13.51
N LEU A 8 1.24 -0.62 -12.68
CA LEU A 8 1.35 0.77 -13.11
C LEU A 8 2.74 1.02 -13.72
N THR A 9 2.77 1.19 -15.02
CA THR A 9 3.99 1.49 -15.78
C THR A 9 3.76 2.67 -16.71
N ALA A 10 4.83 3.28 -17.21
CA ALA A 10 4.77 4.40 -18.16
C ALA A 10 3.98 4.09 -19.45
N CYS A 11 3.78 2.81 -19.77
CA CYS A 11 2.97 2.39 -20.92
C CYS A 11 1.48 2.26 -20.59
N GLY A 12 1.10 2.34 -19.32
CA GLY A 12 -0.30 2.30 -18.88
C GLY A 12 -0.91 3.70 -18.95
N ALA A 13 -1.75 3.95 -19.93
CA ALA A 13 -2.42 5.24 -20.09
C ALA A 13 -3.62 5.37 -19.14
N ILE A 14 -3.37 5.65 -17.87
CA ILE A 14 -4.40 6.06 -16.93
C ILE A 14 -4.17 7.50 -16.50
N GLN A 15 -5.26 8.21 -16.23
CA GLN A 15 -5.16 9.56 -15.69
C GLN A 15 -4.87 9.50 -14.20
N LEU A 16 -3.75 10.08 -13.80
CA LEU A 16 -3.39 10.25 -12.38
C LEU A 16 -3.99 11.58 -11.88
N ASP A 17 -5.15 11.51 -11.27
CA ASP A 17 -5.82 12.68 -10.70
C ASP A 17 -6.08 12.47 -9.20
N PHE A 18 -5.32 13.17 -8.38
CA PHE A 18 -5.39 13.11 -6.93
C PHE A 18 -6.16 14.29 -6.31
N SER A 19 -7.04 14.95 -7.07
CA SER A 19 -7.85 16.07 -6.57
C SER A 19 -8.85 15.68 -5.49
N LYS A 20 -9.28 14.42 -5.50
CA LYS A 20 -10.18 13.87 -4.49
C LYS A 20 -9.76 12.45 -4.11
N VAL A 21 -9.17 12.33 -2.95
CA VAL A 21 -8.48 11.13 -2.49
C VAL A 21 -9.13 10.56 -1.24
N TYR A 22 -9.19 9.23 -1.20
CA TYR A 22 -9.59 8.47 -0.03
C TYR A 22 -8.51 7.44 0.32
N ILE A 23 -8.29 7.24 1.61
CA ILE A 23 -7.58 6.09 2.12
C ILE A 23 -8.61 4.98 2.33
N VAL A 24 -8.30 3.81 1.82
CA VAL A 24 -9.13 2.61 1.90
C VAL A 24 -8.38 1.55 2.66
N ALA A 25 -8.92 1.12 3.79
CA ALA A 25 -8.40 0.05 4.60
C ALA A 25 -9.20 -1.24 4.33
N VAL A 26 -8.49 -2.32 4.05
CA VAL A 26 -9.08 -3.65 3.87
C VAL A 26 -8.55 -4.63 4.91
N SER A 27 -9.35 -5.66 5.21
CA SER A 27 -9.02 -6.66 6.23
C SER A 27 -7.74 -7.42 5.91
N GLY A 28 -7.15 -7.99 6.95
CA GLY A 28 -6.07 -8.95 6.81
C GLY A 28 -6.55 -10.29 6.25
N ASP A 29 -5.59 -11.10 5.89
CA ASP A 29 -5.76 -12.48 5.45
C ASP A 29 -4.68 -13.35 6.11
N GLY A 30 -5.08 -14.46 6.71
CA GLY A 30 -4.15 -15.42 7.30
C GLY A 30 -3.06 -14.77 8.18
N PRO A 31 -1.79 -14.81 7.77
CA PRO A 31 -0.70 -14.26 8.55
C PRO A 31 -0.63 -12.73 8.57
N ASN A 32 -1.28 -12.06 7.63
CA ASN A 32 -1.32 -10.60 7.56
C ASN A 32 -2.50 -10.04 8.36
N ILE A 33 -2.38 -10.01 9.67
CA ILE A 33 -3.43 -9.52 10.58
C ILE A 33 -3.68 -8.01 10.45
N CYS A 34 -2.74 -7.24 9.91
CA CYS A 34 -2.87 -5.79 9.75
C CYS A 34 -3.66 -5.39 8.50
N GLY A 35 -3.95 -6.33 7.62
CA GLY A 35 -4.63 -6.05 6.38
C GLY A 35 -3.78 -5.22 5.40
N HIS A 36 -4.46 -4.36 4.63
CA HIS A 36 -3.81 -3.60 3.59
C HIS A 36 -4.40 -2.20 3.46
N LEU A 37 -3.59 -1.22 3.03
CA LEU A 37 -4.03 0.13 2.70
C LEU A 37 -3.87 0.40 1.21
N LEU A 38 -4.87 1.08 0.66
CA LEU A 38 -4.89 1.58 -0.70
C LEU A 38 -5.21 3.07 -0.70
N ILE A 39 -4.79 3.77 -1.75
CA ILE A 39 -5.29 5.10 -2.10
C ILE A 39 -6.34 4.95 -3.19
N TYR A 40 -7.49 5.57 -3.00
CA TYR A 40 -8.51 5.71 -4.01
C TYR A 40 -8.58 7.16 -4.48
N ALA A 41 -8.18 7.39 -5.73
CA ALA A 41 -8.35 8.67 -6.41
C ALA A 41 -9.68 8.61 -7.18
N SER A 42 -10.70 9.33 -6.69
CA SER A 42 -12.07 9.21 -7.20
C SER A 42 -12.34 10.01 -8.47
N THR A 43 -11.43 10.92 -8.84
CA THR A 43 -11.42 11.68 -10.07
C THR A 43 -10.63 10.95 -11.16
N GLY A 44 -10.73 11.40 -12.41
CA GLY A 44 -9.93 10.80 -13.48
C GLY A 44 -10.25 9.34 -13.81
N GLY A 45 -11.46 8.86 -13.49
CA GLY A 45 -11.89 7.48 -13.80
C GLY A 45 -12.01 6.56 -12.58
N GLY A 46 -11.61 7.02 -11.40
CA GLY A 46 -11.77 6.26 -10.14
C GLY A 46 -10.82 5.06 -10.05
N TYR A 47 -9.58 5.32 -9.63
CA TYR A 47 -8.57 4.27 -9.51
C TYR A 47 -8.07 4.10 -8.08
N TYR A 48 -7.86 2.85 -7.70
CA TYR A 48 -7.19 2.43 -6.47
C TYR A 48 -5.73 2.16 -6.78
N PHE A 49 -4.84 2.66 -5.93
CA PHE A 49 -3.40 2.45 -6.02
C PHE A 49 -2.87 1.82 -4.76
N HIS A 50 -1.96 0.88 -4.90
CA HIS A 50 -1.28 0.25 -3.78
C HIS A 50 0.07 -0.35 -4.20
N VAL A 51 0.82 -0.79 -3.21
CA VAL A 51 2.05 -1.57 -3.39
C VAL A 51 1.90 -2.88 -2.64
N THR A 52 2.43 -3.95 -3.19
CA THR A 52 2.40 -5.27 -2.57
C THR A 52 3.80 -5.85 -2.47
N GLY A 53 4.02 -6.64 -1.44
CA GLY A 53 5.28 -7.34 -1.22
C GLY A 53 5.39 -8.60 -2.07
N ASP A 54 5.16 -9.75 -1.45
CA ASP A 54 5.17 -11.04 -2.13
C ASP A 54 3.76 -11.61 -2.30
N PRO A 55 3.14 -11.43 -3.47
CA PRO A 55 1.79 -11.95 -3.70
C PRO A 55 1.74 -13.48 -3.80
N ALA A 56 2.88 -14.15 -3.93
CA ALA A 56 2.92 -15.60 -4.08
C ALA A 56 3.13 -16.34 -2.75
N GLY A 57 3.33 -15.63 -1.64
CA GLY A 57 3.59 -16.22 -0.32
C GLY A 57 4.84 -17.09 -0.28
N LYS A 58 5.77 -16.90 -1.21
CA LYS A 58 7.00 -17.68 -1.33
C LYS A 58 8.22 -16.95 -0.77
N GLY A 59 8.04 -16.21 0.33
CA GLY A 59 9.09 -15.43 0.94
C GLY A 59 9.36 -14.13 0.18
N LEU A 60 10.57 -13.75 -0.04
CA LEU A 60 11.01 -12.42 -0.46
C LEU A 60 10.69 -12.03 -1.94
N GLY A 61 9.60 -12.52 -2.53
CA GLY A 61 9.33 -12.54 -3.95
C GLY A 61 9.25 -11.21 -4.71
N ARG A 62 8.72 -10.13 -4.15
CA ARG A 62 8.62 -8.83 -4.82
C ARG A 62 9.06 -7.69 -3.92
N LEU A 63 10.33 -7.65 -3.59
CA LEU A 63 10.86 -6.57 -2.77
C LEU A 63 11.00 -5.24 -3.52
N ARG A 64 11.13 -5.29 -4.84
CA ARG A 64 11.07 -4.11 -5.70
C ARG A 64 10.06 -4.32 -6.80
N GLY A 65 9.05 -3.48 -6.85
CA GLY A 65 8.00 -3.58 -7.86
C GLY A 65 7.37 -2.23 -8.17
N TYR A 66 6.67 -2.19 -9.28
CA TYR A 66 5.85 -1.05 -9.63
C TYR A 66 4.64 -0.96 -8.70
N PRO A 67 4.11 0.24 -8.43
CA PRO A 67 2.77 0.38 -7.87
C PRO A 67 1.76 -0.38 -8.74
N MET A 68 0.71 -0.84 -8.13
CA MET A 68 -0.40 -1.48 -8.83
C MET A 68 -1.61 -0.58 -8.78
N TYR A 69 -2.46 -0.71 -9.80
CA TYR A 69 -3.71 0.02 -9.86
C TYR A 69 -4.87 -0.88 -10.27
N MET A 70 -6.07 -0.45 -9.94
CA MET A 70 -7.31 -1.09 -10.35
C MET A 70 -8.45 -0.09 -10.36
N ASN A 71 -9.39 -0.27 -11.26
CA ASN A 71 -10.67 0.44 -11.24
C ASN A 71 -11.65 -0.22 -10.25
N ASP A 72 -12.87 0.29 -10.14
CA ASP A 72 -13.88 -0.27 -9.21
C ASP A 72 -14.22 -1.74 -9.49
N SER A 73 -14.22 -2.17 -10.74
CA SER A 73 -14.46 -3.57 -11.10
C SER A 73 -13.29 -4.44 -10.63
N GLY A 74 -12.06 -3.99 -10.88
CA GLY A 74 -10.85 -4.63 -10.40
C GLY A 74 -10.79 -4.70 -8.88
N TYR A 75 -11.19 -3.62 -8.20
CA TYR A 75 -11.22 -3.60 -6.73
C TYR A 75 -12.21 -4.62 -6.15
N ARG A 76 -13.40 -4.74 -6.72
CA ARG A 76 -14.35 -5.79 -6.32
C ARG A 76 -13.80 -7.20 -6.55
N ARG A 77 -13.11 -7.39 -7.68
CA ARG A 77 -12.41 -8.65 -7.98
C ARG A 77 -11.31 -8.94 -6.98
N TYR A 78 -10.49 -7.93 -6.66
CA TYR A 78 -9.44 -8.01 -5.64
C TYR A 78 -10.00 -8.47 -4.29
N LEU A 79 -11.05 -7.81 -3.78
CA LEU A 79 -11.68 -8.18 -2.51
C LEU A 79 -12.18 -9.63 -2.55
N LYS A 80 -12.86 -10.03 -3.64
CA LYS A 80 -13.41 -11.38 -3.79
C LYS A 80 -12.32 -12.45 -3.84
N GLU A 81 -11.29 -12.26 -4.67
CA GLU A 81 -10.24 -13.27 -4.86
C GLU A 81 -9.30 -13.40 -3.67
N THR A 82 -9.07 -12.29 -2.93
CA THR A 82 -8.24 -12.30 -1.73
C THR A 82 -9.01 -12.65 -0.45
N GLY A 83 -10.34 -12.71 -0.51
CA GLY A 83 -11.19 -12.91 0.67
C GLY A 83 -11.21 -11.71 1.63
N LYS A 84 -10.75 -10.54 1.17
CA LYS A 84 -10.70 -9.31 1.98
C LYS A 84 -12.04 -8.58 1.97
N SER A 85 -12.25 -7.77 3.00
CA SER A 85 -13.39 -6.85 3.12
C SER A 85 -12.90 -5.43 3.32
N GLU A 86 -13.57 -4.46 2.74
CA GLU A 86 -13.32 -3.05 3.05
C GLU A 86 -13.77 -2.78 4.49
N LEU A 87 -12.85 -2.30 5.31
CA LEU A 87 -13.10 -1.98 6.73
C LEU A 87 -13.47 -0.53 6.92
N ARG A 88 -12.82 0.36 6.17
CA ARG A 88 -12.98 1.80 6.30
C ARG A 88 -12.50 2.53 5.07
N ARG A 89 -13.20 3.60 4.74
CA ARG A 89 -12.81 4.58 3.72
C ARG A 89 -12.87 5.97 4.32
N ARG A 90 -11.80 6.74 4.17
CA ARG A 90 -11.73 8.10 4.70
C ARG A 90 -11.16 9.04 3.65
N GLN A 91 -11.86 10.13 3.38
CA GLN A 91 -11.32 11.20 2.55
C GLN A 91 -10.16 11.89 3.26
N VAL A 92 -9.13 12.22 2.50
CA VAL A 92 -7.96 12.97 2.95
C VAL A 92 -7.71 14.16 2.04
N ASP A 93 -7.15 15.19 2.63
CA ASP A 93 -6.79 16.38 1.89
C ASP A 93 -5.41 16.22 1.25
N VAL A 94 -5.34 16.55 -0.04
CA VAL A 94 -4.12 16.56 -0.85
C VAL A 94 -4.02 17.93 -1.52
N PRO A 95 -3.46 18.94 -0.84
CA PRO A 95 -3.45 20.33 -1.32
C PRO A 95 -2.79 20.53 -2.68
N ASN A 96 -1.83 19.68 -3.02
CA ASN A 96 -1.16 19.69 -4.32
C ASN A 96 -1.31 18.33 -5.03
N PRO A 97 -2.45 18.09 -5.68
CA PRO A 97 -2.72 16.82 -6.37
C PRO A 97 -1.73 16.52 -7.50
N THR A 98 -1.21 17.55 -8.16
CA THR A 98 -0.20 17.38 -9.21
C THR A 98 1.10 16.82 -8.66
N ALA A 99 1.55 17.28 -7.49
CA ALA A 99 2.74 16.74 -6.86
C ALA A 99 2.56 15.29 -6.40
N ALA A 100 1.37 14.94 -5.90
CA ALA A 100 1.04 13.55 -5.57
C ALA A 100 1.05 12.66 -6.83
N ALA A 101 0.46 13.14 -7.93
CA ALA A 101 0.48 12.42 -9.21
C ALA A 101 1.91 12.20 -9.72
N LEU A 102 2.72 13.25 -9.72
CA LEU A 102 4.12 13.19 -10.15
C LEU A 102 4.94 12.21 -9.28
N TYR A 103 4.68 12.15 -7.99
CA TYR A 103 5.33 11.18 -7.11
C TYR A 103 5.01 9.73 -7.52
N VAL A 104 3.74 9.42 -7.77
CA VAL A 104 3.32 8.10 -8.24
C VAL A 104 3.88 7.80 -9.63
N GLU A 105 3.92 8.80 -10.52
CA GLU A 105 4.50 8.70 -11.86
C GLU A 105 6.00 8.35 -11.81
N ASN A 106 6.77 8.99 -10.93
CA ASN A 106 8.19 8.67 -10.73
C ASN A 106 8.40 7.20 -10.33
N LEU A 107 7.49 6.63 -9.55
CA LEU A 107 7.55 5.21 -9.17
C LEU A 107 7.33 4.26 -10.36
N MET A 108 6.82 4.72 -11.50
CA MET A 108 6.77 3.93 -12.73
C MET A 108 8.18 3.62 -13.27
N SER A 109 9.17 4.44 -12.94
CA SER A 109 10.57 4.24 -13.31
C SER A 109 11.41 3.70 -12.14
N ASP A 110 11.28 4.31 -10.98
CA ASP A 110 12.14 4.02 -9.82
C ASP A 110 11.70 2.79 -9.04
N LYS A 111 10.45 2.37 -9.20
CA LYS A 111 9.80 1.30 -8.46
C LYS A 111 9.73 1.60 -6.95
N TRP A 112 8.86 0.88 -6.28
CA TRP A 112 8.77 0.88 -4.83
C TRP A 112 9.59 -0.28 -4.27
N THR A 113 10.42 0.00 -3.27
CA THR A 113 11.09 -1.06 -2.51
C THR A 113 10.21 -1.41 -1.33
N TRP A 114 9.61 -2.59 -1.34
CA TRP A 114 8.75 -3.05 -0.28
C TRP A 114 9.56 -3.70 0.85
N ALA A 115 9.25 -3.35 2.08
CA ALA A 115 9.71 -4.02 3.30
C ALA A 115 8.57 -3.97 4.32
N VAL A 116 8.50 -4.94 5.22
CA VAL A 116 7.40 -4.99 6.21
C VAL A 116 7.38 -3.73 7.05
N LEU A 117 8.53 -3.28 7.48
CA LEU A 117 8.78 -1.98 8.10
C LEU A 117 10.17 -1.50 7.63
N PRO A 118 10.36 -0.23 7.31
CA PRO A 118 9.39 0.87 7.31
C PRO A 118 8.65 1.08 5.98
N HIS A 119 8.92 0.30 4.94
CA HIS A 119 8.45 0.51 3.56
C HIS A 119 7.36 -0.48 3.15
N ASN A 120 6.15 -0.32 3.67
CA ASN A 120 4.98 -1.16 3.40
C ASN A 120 3.85 -0.37 2.71
N CYS A 121 2.66 -0.94 2.65
CA CYS A 121 1.49 -0.27 2.08
C CYS A 121 1.12 1.03 2.80
N VAL A 122 1.32 1.10 4.12
CA VAL A 122 1.06 2.31 4.91
C VAL A 122 2.01 3.42 4.50
N SER A 123 3.32 3.16 4.47
CA SER A 123 4.33 4.15 4.09
C SER A 123 4.19 4.60 2.63
N PHE A 124 3.71 3.74 1.72
CA PHE A 124 3.37 4.16 0.36
C PHE A 124 2.24 5.19 0.36
N VAL A 125 1.13 4.89 1.06
CA VAL A 125 -0.01 5.80 1.17
C VAL A 125 0.42 7.14 1.76
N GLU A 126 1.19 7.10 2.85
CA GLU A 126 1.72 8.30 3.51
C GLU A 126 2.64 9.12 2.60
N ALA A 127 3.52 8.46 1.86
CA ALA A 127 4.44 9.11 0.94
C ALA A 127 3.70 9.87 -0.18
N VAL A 128 2.65 9.27 -0.75
CA VAL A 128 1.83 9.93 -1.77
C VAL A 128 1.10 11.14 -1.20
N ILE A 129 0.47 11.01 -0.02
CA ILE A 129 -0.23 12.12 0.64
C ILE A 129 0.74 13.25 0.98
N LYS A 130 1.89 12.91 1.54
CA LYS A 130 2.94 13.88 1.90
C LYS A 130 3.50 14.59 0.66
N ALA A 131 3.74 13.89 -0.44
CA ALA A 131 4.16 14.49 -1.70
C ALA A 131 3.14 15.51 -2.21
N GLY A 132 1.86 15.26 -1.99
CA GLY A 132 0.77 16.20 -2.27
C GLY A 132 0.57 17.29 -1.24
N GLY A 133 1.47 17.45 -0.25
CA GLY A 133 1.37 18.48 0.79
C GLY A 133 0.33 18.19 1.87
N GLY A 134 -0.24 16.99 1.90
CA GLY A 134 -1.15 16.56 2.94
C GLY A 134 -0.45 16.30 4.28
N THR A 135 -1.22 16.36 5.35
CA THR A 135 -0.68 16.12 6.68
C THR A 135 -0.45 14.63 6.92
N TRP A 136 0.69 14.32 7.52
CA TRP A 136 1.01 12.98 8.00
C TRP A 136 0.01 12.56 9.06
N GLY A 137 -0.62 11.39 8.88
CA GLY A 137 -1.46 10.76 9.88
C GLY A 137 -1.09 9.29 10.03
N SER A 138 -1.20 8.76 11.23
CA SER A 138 -1.04 7.31 11.45
C SER A 138 -2.23 6.58 10.83
N TYR A 139 -2.07 6.11 9.63
CA TYR A 139 -3.08 5.34 8.88
C TYR A 139 -2.86 3.85 9.02
N SER A 140 -2.58 3.38 10.23
CA SER A 140 -2.49 1.95 10.48
C SER A 140 -3.89 1.33 10.48
N ASN A 141 -4.07 0.26 9.75
CA ASN A 141 -5.23 -0.61 9.83
C ASN A 141 -4.95 -1.88 10.64
N CYS A 142 -3.76 -1.98 11.22
CA CYS A 142 -3.54 -2.97 12.25
C CYS A 142 -4.61 -2.78 13.31
N PRO A 143 -5.36 -3.83 13.68
CA PRO A 143 -6.12 -3.78 14.89
C PRO A 143 -5.16 -3.23 15.93
N ALA A 144 -5.57 -2.18 16.66
CA ALA A 144 -4.83 -1.83 17.85
C ALA A 144 -4.81 -3.11 18.68
N VAL A 145 -3.73 -3.87 18.57
CA VAL A 145 -3.42 -4.94 19.52
C VAL A 145 -2.91 -4.19 20.72
N ALA A 146 -3.79 -3.26 21.12
CA ALA A 146 -3.75 -2.60 22.36
C ALA A 146 -3.86 -3.70 23.38
N THR A 147 -2.78 -3.93 24.09
CA THR A 147 -2.81 -4.43 25.43
C THR A 147 -3.27 -5.88 25.68
N ALA A 148 -3.14 -6.78 24.74
CA ALA A 148 -3.00 -8.18 25.13
C ALA A 148 -1.53 -8.39 25.47
N ASP A 149 -1.24 -8.53 26.74
CA ASP A 149 0.09 -8.63 27.33
C ASP A 149 1.09 -9.41 26.48
N GLY A 150 2.10 -8.74 25.96
CA GLY A 150 3.21 -9.32 25.20
C GLY A 150 2.93 -9.72 23.74
N LEU A 151 1.71 -9.66 23.22
CA LEU A 151 1.45 -9.98 21.81
C LEU A 151 1.93 -8.86 20.90
N SER A 152 1.81 -7.61 21.33
CA SER A 152 2.36 -6.45 20.63
C SER A 152 3.87 -6.55 20.48
N ASP A 153 4.56 -6.92 21.55
CA ASP A 153 6.02 -7.05 21.57
C ASP A 153 6.49 -8.20 20.68
N ARG A 154 5.76 -9.31 20.68
CA ARG A 154 6.06 -10.46 19.81
C ARG A 154 5.85 -10.14 18.33
N LEU A 155 4.78 -9.43 17.99
CA LEU A 155 4.54 -8.98 16.64
C LEU A 155 5.60 -7.98 16.19
N GLN A 156 5.93 -7.01 17.03
CA GLN A 156 6.98 -6.05 16.76
C GLN A 156 8.34 -6.74 16.56
N ALA A 157 8.69 -7.70 17.42
CA ALA A 157 9.91 -8.48 17.30
C ALA A 157 9.94 -9.33 16.02
N PHE A 158 8.80 -9.94 15.65
CA PHE A 158 8.65 -10.68 14.40
C PHE A 158 8.86 -9.79 13.18
N TYR A 159 8.19 -8.64 13.12
CA TYR A 159 8.32 -7.70 12.02
C TYR A 159 9.72 -7.07 11.95
N THR A 160 10.33 -6.77 13.09
CA THR A 160 11.70 -6.25 13.16
C THR A 160 12.69 -7.27 12.61
N LYS A 161 12.57 -8.55 13.04
CA LYS A 161 13.42 -9.61 12.53
C LYS A 161 13.25 -9.81 11.02
N MET A 162 12.01 -9.88 10.54
CA MET A 162 11.73 -10.09 9.12
C MET A 162 12.26 -8.94 8.26
N ASN A 163 12.15 -7.70 8.73
CA ASN A 163 12.74 -6.54 8.06
C ASN A 163 14.27 -6.60 8.05
N SER A 164 14.88 -6.98 9.16
CA SER A 164 16.34 -7.16 9.22
C SER A 164 16.80 -8.17 8.18
N ASP A 165 16.15 -9.34 8.13
CA ASP A 165 16.46 -10.38 7.17
C ASP A 165 16.30 -9.89 5.71
N ILE A 166 15.28 -9.06 5.44
CA ILE A 166 15.06 -8.45 4.13
C ILE A 166 16.16 -7.42 3.80
N LEU A 167 16.51 -6.55 4.73
CA LEU A 167 17.52 -5.52 4.53
C LEU A 167 18.93 -6.13 4.35
N ASP A 168 19.22 -7.19 5.06
CA ASP A 168 20.49 -7.92 4.93
C ASP A 168 20.65 -8.57 3.55
N LEU A 169 19.56 -9.05 2.96
CA LEU A 169 19.57 -9.70 1.65
C LEU A 169 19.55 -8.70 0.47
N TYR A 170 18.88 -7.58 0.60
CA TYR A 170 18.57 -6.69 -0.52
C TYR A 170 19.03 -5.24 -0.34
N GLY A 171 19.56 -4.91 0.83
CA GLY A 171 19.95 -3.56 1.21
C GLY A 171 18.79 -2.66 1.64
N ALA A 172 19.14 -1.47 2.13
CA ALA A 172 18.14 -0.52 2.59
C ALA A 172 17.27 0.02 1.44
N PRO A 173 15.98 0.23 1.67
CA PRO A 173 15.10 0.91 0.73
C PRO A 173 15.61 2.33 0.43
N ARG A 174 15.52 2.76 -0.82
CA ARG A 174 15.85 4.12 -1.27
C ARG A 174 14.63 5.03 -1.17
#